data_13e3d497a290a2b870abca29fce4d689
#
_entry.id   13e3d497a290a2b870abca29fce4d689
#
_cell.length_a   1.000
_cell.length_b   1.000
_cell.length_c   1.000
_cell.angle_alpha   90.00
_cell.angle_beta   90.00
_cell.angle_gamma   90.00
#
_symmetry.space_group_name_H-M   'P 1'
#
loop_
_entity.id
_entity.type
_entity.pdbx_description
1 polymer ?
#
loop_
_entity_poly.entity_id
_entity_poly.type
_entity_poly.pdbx_seq_one_letter_code
_entity_poly.pdbx_strand_id
1 'polypeptide(L)'
;FETNSFEQFCINFANEKLQQFFLTQVFKEEEVLHVKEGVPWKEVEYQDNTPCIELMEKPPNGIFRLLDSQCKAPKASEEALCEQVNETHKKGGFLAPTRLKRMRDGEGFIVRHYAGDVVYETSTVIGKATKVSEVSLLEKNNDTLQEDWLEQLAGSEVPLLKSLFSPGWEAALKAKKSASFSSVGKRFVNDLNSLLDELKASKAHFVRCIKPNSKQVKKEFEP
;
A
#
# COMPACT_ATOMS: atom_id res chain seq x y z
N PHE A 1 -13.21 -7.75 -3.52
CA PHE A 1 -13.43 -7.80 -2.06
C PHE A 1 -14.60 -6.90 -1.71
N GLU A 2 -15.42 -7.30 -0.73
CA GLU A 2 -16.57 -6.51 -0.29
C GLU A 2 -16.14 -5.24 0.44
N THR A 3 -14.96 -5.29 1.11
CA THR A 3 -14.38 -4.18 1.86
C THR A 3 -12.88 -4.10 1.58
N ASN A 4 -12.38 -2.91 1.24
CA ASN A 4 -10.96 -2.67 1.01
C ASN A 4 -10.37 -1.92 2.21
N SER A 5 -9.40 -2.53 2.86
CA SER A 5 -8.70 -1.98 4.03
C SER A 5 -7.21 -1.77 3.76
N PHE A 6 -6.41 -1.66 4.81
CA PHE A 6 -4.97 -1.42 4.74
C PHE A 6 -4.23 -2.46 3.89
N GLU A 7 -4.57 -3.74 4.02
CA GLU A 7 -3.93 -4.81 3.25
C GLU A 7 -4.21 -4.64 1.75
N GLN A 8 -5.46 -4.33 1.39
CA GLN A 8 -5.82 -4.08 0.00
C GLN A 8 -5.15 -2.82 -0.55
N PHE A 9 -4.95 -1.80 0.30
CA PHE A 9 -4.22 -0.60 -0.07
C PHE A 9 -2.75 -0.94 -0.40
N CYS A 10 -2.10 -1.76 0.41
CA CYS A 10 -0.74 -2.25 0.16
C CYS A 10 -0.66 -3.11 -1.12
N ILE A 11 -1.61 -4.03 -1.32
CA ILE A 11 -1.66 -4.89 -2.52
C ILE A 11 -1.83 -4.04 -3.78
N ASN A 12 -2.74 -3.08 -3.77
CA ASN A 12 -2.98 -2.22 -4.93
C ASN A 12 -1.79 -1.31 -5.22
N PHE A 13 -1.09 -0.82 -4.18
CA PHE A 13 0.16 -0.08 -4.36
C PHE A 13 1.24 -0.95 -5.00
N ALA A 14 1.41 -2.19 -4.56
CA ALA A 14 2.34 -3.13 -5.20
C ALA A 14 1.98 -3.38 -6.67
N ASN A 15 0.68 -3.53 -6.97
CA ASN A 15 0.21 -3.70 -8.33
C ASN A 15 0.49 -2.48 -9.21
N GLU A 16 0.33 -1.25 -8.70
CA GLU A 16 0.70 -0.02 -9.40
C GLU A 16 2.20 0.00 -9.73
N LYS A 17 3.05 -0.29 -8.75
CA LYS A 17 4.51 -0.35 -8.93
C LYS A 17 4.93 -1.42 -9.94
N LEU A 18 4.36 -2.61 -9.86
CA LEU A 18 4.64 -3.70 -10.78
C LEU A 18 4.13 -3.40 -12.20
N GLN A 19 2.98 -2.75 -12.33
CA GLN A 19 2.46 -2.31 -13.62
C GLN A 19 3.40 -1.29 -14.27
N GLN A 20 3.87 -0.30 -13.51
CA GLN A 20 4.83 0.69 -14.03
C GLN A 20 6.17 0.05 -14.40
N PHE A 21 6.65 -0.87 -13.57
CA PHE A 21 7.86 -1.63 -13.90
C PHE A 21 7.70 -2.39 -15.23
N PHE A 22 6.57 -3.08 -15.40
CA PHE A 22 6.26 -3.76 -16.67
C PHE A 22 6.26 -2.80 -17.86
N LEU A 23 5.54 -1.69 -17.77
CA LEU A 23 5.46 -0.71 -18.86
C LEU A 23 6.86 -0.14 -19.20
N THR A 24 7.62 0.19 -18.18
CA THR A 24 8.98 0.72 -18.38
C THR A 24 9.90 -0.29 -19.05
N GLN A 25 9.87 -1.55 -18.61
CA GLN A 25 10.74 -2.59 -19.18
C GLN A 25 10.32 -2.94 -20.63
N VAL A 26 9.04 -3.17 -20.86
CA VAL A 26 8.55 -3.60 -22.19
C VAL A 26 8.73 -2.48 -23.22
N PHE A 27 8.26 -1.26 -22.91
CA PHE A 27 8.30 -0.19 -23.92
C PHE A 27 9.71 0.39 -24.12
N LYS A 28 10.48 0.60 -23.06
CA LYS A 28 11.82 1.15 -23.19
C LYS A 28 12.82 0.17 -23.81
N GLU A 29 12.73 -1.11 -23.49
CA GLU A 29 13.60 -2.12 -24.08
C GLU A 29 13.28 -2.30 -25.59
N GLU A 30 12.01 -2.30 -25.94
CA GLU A 30 11.57 -2.35 -27.34
C GLU A 30 12.02 -1.10 -28.12
N GLU A 31 11.86 0.08 -27.56
CA GLU A 31 12.34 1.34 -28.18
C GLU A 31 13.85 1.29 -28.46
N VAL A 32 14.64 0.91 -27.45
CA VAL A 32 16.09 0.79 -27.57
C VAL A 32 16.48 -0.23 -28.66
N LEU A 33 15.78 -1.36 -28.72
CA LEU A 33 16.02 -2.40 -29.70
C LEU A 33 15.70 -1.90 -31.13
N HIS A 34 14.55 -1.27 -31.32
CA HIS A 34 14.14 -0.71 -32.62
C HIS A 34 15.14 0.34 -33.12
N VAL A 35 15.54 1.27 -32.24
CA VAL A 35 16.56 2.28 -32.59
C VAL A 35 17.87 1.63 -32.98
N LYS A 36 18.33 0.62 -32.24
CA LYS A 36 19.57 -0.12 -32.53
C LYS A 36 19.52 -0.86 -33.87
N GLU A 37 18.37 -1.41 -34.22
CA GLU A 37 18.18 -2.17 -35.46
C GLU A 37 17.80 -1.28 -36.65
N GLY A 38 17.67 0.04 -36.45
CA GLY A 38 17.27 0.98 -37.50
C GLY A 38 15.80 0.82 -37.95
N VAL A 39 14.97 0.20 -37.13
CA VAL A 39 13.54 0.03 -37.39
C VAL A 39 12.80 1.27 -36.90
N PRO A 40 11.90 1.88 -37.72
CA PRO A 40 11.13 3.02 -37.26
C PRO A 40 10.29 2.66 -36.03
N TRP A 41 10.52 3.35 -34.91
CA TRP A 41 9.70 3.23 -33.71
C TRP A 41 8.54 4.21 -33.79
N LYS A 42 7.32 3.71 -33.60
CA LYS A 42 6.15 4.54 -33.38
C LYS A 42 5.84 4.54 -31.89
N GLU A 43 5.90 5.71 -31.28
CA GLU A 43 5.57 5.88 -29.89
C GLU A 43 4.16 5.34 -29.61
N VAL A 44 4.08 4.43 -28.63
CA VAL A 44 2.83 3.81 -28.19
C VAL A 44 2.31 4.61 -27.01
N GLU A 45 1.16 5.23 -27.16
CA GLU A 45 0.49 5.91 -26.05
C GLU A 45 0.03 4.87 -25.02
N TYR A 46 0.48 5.02 -23.79
CA TYR A 46 0.02 4.23 -22.66
C TYR A 46 -0.35 5.14 -21.49
N GLN A 47 -1.26 4.65 -20.64
CA GLN A 47 -1.65 5.38 -19.45
C GLN A 47 -0.54 5.31 -18.40
N ASP A 48 0.14 6.44 -18.17
CA ASP A 48 1.14 6.57 -17.12
C ASP A 48 0.47 6.59 -15.74
N ASN A 49 0.82 5.62 -14.90
CA ASN A 49 0.33 5.51 -13.53
C ASN A 49 1.28 6.10 -12.48
N THR A 50 2.37 6.74 -12.91
CA THR A 50 3.31 7.44 -12.02
C THR A 50 2.61 8.39 -11.05
N PRO A 51 1.64 9.23 -11.48
CA PRO A 51 0.96 10.12 -10.55
C PRO A 51 0.13 9.39 -9.48
N CYS A 52 -0.42 8.21 -9.78
CA CYS A 52 -1.09 7.37 -8.78
C CYS A 52 -0.11 6.83 -7.74
N ILE A 53 1.06 6.37 -8.19
CA ILE A 53 2.14 5.92 -7.32
C ILE A 53 2.61 7.07 -6.42
N GLU A 54 2.83 8.26 -6.99
CA GLU A 54 3.23 9.45 -6.25
C GLU A 54 2.18 9.87 -5.20
N LEU A 55 0.89 9.81 -5.54
CA LEU A 55 -0.20 10.01 -4.59
C LEU A 55 -0.07 9.10 -3.37
N MET A 56 0.35 7.86 -3.55
CA MET A 56 0.43 6.89 -2.47
C MET A 56 1.70 7.03 -1.63
N GLU A 57 2.89 7.27 -2.24
CA GLU A 57 4.18 7.19 -1.53
C GLU A 57 4.97 8.51 -1.42
N LYS A 58 4.73 9.51 -2.28
CA LYS A 58 5.62 10.68 -2.42
C LYS A 58 5.62 11.58 -1.17
N PRO A 59 6.79 11.81 -0.55
CA PRO A 59 6.88 12.77 0.53
C PRO A 59 6.59 14.22 0.06
N PRO A 60 6.02 15.09 0.90
CA PRO A 60 5.55 14.81 2.26
C PRO A 60 4.10 14.30 2.31
N ASN A 61 3.38 14.37 1.21
CA ASN A 61 1.91 14.31 1.17
C ASN A 61 1.34 12.95 0.70
N GLY A 62 2.19 11.97 0.34
CA GLY A 62 1.71 10.65 -0.05
C GLY A 62 0.87 10.00 1.06
N ILE A 63 -0.15 9.22 0.67
CA ILE A 63 -1.11 8.64 1.62
C ILE A 63 -0.42 7.82 2.70
N PHE A 64 0.63 7.03 2.38
CA PHE A 64 1.42 6.32 3.39
C PHE A 64 2.11 7.27 4.38
N ARG A 65 2.50 8.48 3.94
CA ARG A 65 3.11 9.49 4.82
C ARG A 65 2.10 10.16 5.72
N LEU A 66 0.91 10.43 5.20
CA LEU A 66 -0.20 10.97 5.98
C LEU A 66 -0.64 9.96 7.04
N LEU A 67 -0.72 8.68 6.66
CA LEU A 67 -1.02 7.57 7.57
C LEU A 67 0.02 7.47 8.71
N ASP A 68 1.33 7.53 8.38
CA ASP A 68 2.40 7.55 9.38
C ASP A 68 2.33 8.76 10.32
N SER A 69 1.98 9.92 9.77
CA SER A 69 1.82 11.15 10.55
C SER A 69 0.66 11.04 11.53
N GLN A 70 -0.47 10.49 11.08
CA GLN A 70 -1.64 10.27 11.94
C GLN A 70 -1.36 9.24 13.04
N CYS A 71 -0.64 8.14 12.75
CA CYS A 71 -0.25 7.18 13.78
C CYS A 71 0.58 7.79 14.93
N LYS A 72 1.24 8.92 14.69
CA LYS A 72 2.04 9.65 15.69
C LYS A 72 1.26 10.75 16.41
N ALA A 73 0.09 11.11 15.90
CA ALA A 73 -0.68 12.21 16.42
C ALA A 73 -1.30 11.85 17.78
N PRO A 74 -1.30 12.78 18.79
CA PRO A 74 -1.87 12.51 20.10
C PRO A 74 -3.36 12.20 20.11
N LYS A 75 -4.08 12.62 19.04
CA LYS A 75 -5.51 12.38 18.82
C LYS A 75 -5.72 11.83 17.43
N ALA A 76 -5.07 10.70 17.16
CA ALA A 76 -5.24 10.00 15.89
C ALA A 76 -6.68 9.51 15.73
N SER A 77 -7.29 9.76 14.56
CA SER A 77 -8.59 9.19 14.20
C SER A 77 -8.65 8.91 12.71
N GLU A 78 -9.43 7.91 12.34
CA GLU A 78 -9.67 7.55 10.94
C GLU A 78 -10.35 8.70 10.17
N GLU A 79 -11.25 9.43 10.82
CA GLU A 79 -11.92 10.59 10.26
C GLU A 79 -10.91 11.68 9.89
N ALA A 80 -9.99 12.02 10.82
CA ALA A 80 -8.96 13.01 10.58
C ALA A 80 -8.00 12.58 9.45
N LEU A 81 -7.68 11.30 9.35
CA LEU A 81 -6.90 10.74 8.23
C LEU A 81 -7.63 10.96 6.90
N CYS A 82 -8.91 10.59 6.82
CA CYS A 82 -9.71 10.72 5.61
C CYS A 82 -9.86 12.16 5.17
N GLU A 83 -10.16 13.07 6.08
CA GLU A 83 -10.25 14.50 5.81
C GLU A 83 -8.91 15.03 5.29
N GLN A 84 -7.80 14.66 5.93
CA GLN A 84 -6.47 15.09 5.51
C GLN A 84 -6.11 14.56 4.12
N VAL A 85 -6.39 13.29 3.81
CA VAL A 85 -6.16 12.71 2.49
C VAL A 85 -7.00 13.43 1.44
N ASN A 86 -8.30 13.59 1.68
CA ASN A 86 -9.22 14.21 0.74
C ASN A 86 -8.86 15.68 0.49
N GLU A 87 -8.56 16.47 1.52
CA GLU A 87 -8.19 17.88 1.36
C GLU A 87 -6.83 18.06 0.68
N THR A 88 -5.83 17.24 1.04
CA THR A 88 -4.48 17.34 0.47
C THR A 88 -4.49 17.05 -1.03
N HIS A 89 -5.29 16.10 -1.47
CA HIS A 89 -5.28 15.60 -2.85
C HIS A 89 -6.50 16.03 -3.70
N LYS A 90 -7.33 16.91 -3.19
CA LYS A 90 -8.55 17.41 -3.83
C LYS A 90 -8.37 17.86 -5.29
N LYS A 91 -7.20 18.39 -5.63
CA LYS A 91 -6.88 18.92 -6.97
C LYS A 91 -6.15 17.95 -7.88
N GLY A 92 -5.73 16.80 -7.39
CA GLY A 92 -4.79 15.91 -8.10
C GLY A 92 -5.43 14.99 -9.16
N GLY A 93 -6.76 14.90 -9.24
CA GLY A 93 -7.46 14.08 -10.24
C GLY A 93 -7.43 12.56 -9.99
N PHE A 94 -6.56 12.06 -9.11
CA PHE A 94 -6.43 10.62 -8.78
C PHE A 94 -7.24 10.20 -7.55
N LEU A 95 -7.70 11.14 -6.74
CA LEU A 95 -8.81 10.89 -5.84
C LEU A 95 -10.11 11.15 -6.57
N ALA A 96 -10.95 10.14 -6.66
CA ALA A 96 -12.32 10.37 -7.08
C ALA A 96 -13.08 11.10 -5.96
N PRO A 97 -13.97 12.04 -6.30
CA PRO A 97 -14.80 12.66 -5.28
C PRO A 97 -15.63 11.58 -4.57
N THR A 98 -15.69 11.65 -3.24
CA THR A 98 -16.41 10.75 -2.33
C THR A 98 -17.95 10.74 -2.52
N ARG A 99 -18.42 10.78 -3.76
CA ARG A 99 -19.84 10.78 -4.10
C ARG A 99 -20.42 9.40 -4.32
N LEU A 100 -19.94 8.40 -3.62
CA LEU A 100 -20.78 7.22 -3.42
C LEU A 100 -21.89 7.62 -2.44
N LYS A 101 -23.15 7.51 -2.87
CA LYS A 101 -24.37 7.87 -2.10
C LYS A 101 -24.46 7.22 -0.71
N ARG A 102 -23.47 6.45 -0.29
CA ARG A 102 -23.43 5.66 0.95
C ARG A 102 -22.25 5.98 1.87
N MET A 103 -21.26 6.78 1.45
CA MET A 103 -20.06 7.08 2.25
C MET A 103 -20.04 8.56 2.61
N ARG A 104 -19.82 8.89 3.89
CA ARG A 104 -19.62 10.25 4.38
C ARG A 104 -18.14 10.65 4.22
N ASP A 105 -17.87 11.94 4.21
CA ASP A 105 -16.51 12.48 3.95
C ASP A 105 -15.43 11.99 4.94
N GLY A 106 -15.80 11.52 6.12
CA GLY A 106 -14.87 10.97 7.13
C GLY A 106 -14.77 9.44 7.15
N GLU A 107 -15.49 8.72 6.27
CA GLU A 107 -15.59 7.26 6.32
C GLU A 107 -14.62 6.54 5.36
N GLY A 108 -13.92 7.27 4.50
CA GLY A 108 -12.98 6.70 3.55
C GLY A 108 -12.55 7.65 2.44
N PHE A 109 -11.83 7.10 1.49
CA PHE A 109 -11.38 7.81 0.28
C PHE A 109 -11.36 6.86 -0.93
N ILE A 110 -11.38 7.42 -2.14
CA ILE A 110 -11.43 6.66 -3.39
C ILE A 110 -10.18 6.99 -4.20
N VAL A 111 -9.36 5.98 -4.49
CA VAL A 111 -8.19 6.11 -5.35
C VAL A 111 -8.50 5.57 -6.74
N ARG A 112 -8.12 6.32 -7.76
CA ARG A 112 -8.18 5.88 -9.16
C ARG A 112 -6.92 5.13 -9.51
N HIS A 113 -7.00 3.80 -9.47
CA HIS A 113 -5.95 2.91 -9.91
C HIS A 113 -6.02 2.67 -11.42
N TYR A 114 -4.93 2.14 -12.00
CA TYR A 114 -4.93 1.76 -13.42
C TYR A 114 -6.01 0.72 -13.75
N ALA A 115 -6.36 -0.13 -12.80
CA ALA A 115 -7.39 -1.16 -12.95
C ALA A 115 -8.82 -0.66 -12.67
N GLY A 116 -9.00 0.58 -12.18
CA GLY A 116 -10.28 1.20 -11.86
C GLY A 116 -10.30 1.87 -10.49
N ASP A 117 -11.43 2.48 -10.17
CA ASP A 117 -11.62 3.18 -8.90
C ASP A 117 -11.80 2.18 -7.76
N VAL A 118 -11.03 2.35 -6.68
CA VAL A 118 -11.10 1.53 -5.46
C VAL A 118 -11.46 2.40 -4.27
N VAL A 119 -12.49 1.99 -3.55
CA VAL A 119 -12.95 2.62 -2.31
C VAL A 119 -12.18 2.01 -1.15
N TYR A 120 -11.50 2.84 -0.37
CA TYR A 120 -10.85 2.43 0.88
C TYR A 120 -11.67 2.94 2.04
N GLU A 121 -12.24 2.01 2.79
CA GLU A 121 -13.05 2.29 3.96
C GLU A 121 -12.15 2.31 5.21
N THR A 122 -12.34 3.32 6.06
CA THR A 122 -11.55 3.51 7.28
C THR A 122 -12.35 3.22 8.54
N SER A 123 -13.68 3.28 8.43
CA SER A 123 -14.58 2.91 9.53
C SER A 123 -15.86 2.30 9.00
N THR A 124 -16.32 1.23 9.62
CA THR A 124 -17.63 0.66 9.34
C THR A 124 -18.61 1.16 10.39
N VAL A 125 -19.50 2.09 10.01
CA VAL A 125 -20.61 2.50 10.86
C VAL A 125 -21.73 1.46 10.73
N ILE A 126 -21.88 0.60 11.73
CA ILE A 126 -23.02 -0.31 11.83
C ILE A 126 -23.98 0.26 12.89
N GLY A 127 -25.00 1.00 12.44
CA GLY A 127 -26.00 1.59 13.31
C GLY A 127 -25.48 2.79 14.12
N LYS A 128 -26.17 3.15 15.23
CA LYS A 128 -25.80 4.29 16.09
C LYS A 128 -24.55 4.06 16.98
N ALA A 129 -23.90 2.92 16.88
CA ALA A 129 -22.66 2.61 17.61
C ALA A 129 -21.52 2.50 16.60
N THR A 130 -20.47 3.32 16.78
CA THR A 130 -19.19 3.16 16.09
C THR A 130 -18.61 1.81 16.53
N LYS A 131 -18.71 0.78 15.69
CA LYS A 131 -17.90 -0.41 15.91
C LYS A 131 -16.47 -0.04 15.56
N VAL A 132 -15.53 -0.26 16.50
CA VAL A 132 -14.11 -0.37 16.20
C VAL A 132 -14.01 -1.44 15.12
N SER A 133 -13.74 -1.03 13.91
CA SER A 133 -13.87 -1.92 12.78
C SER A 133 -12.61 -2.75 12.62
N GLU A 134 -12.78 -3.98 12.17
CA GLU A 134 -11.71 -4.86 11.63
C GLU A 134 -10.95 -4.20 10.46
N VAL A 135 -11.27 -2.96 10.11
CA VAL A 135 -10.87 -2.22 8.90
C VAL A 135 -10.00 -1.00 9.21
N SER A 136 -9.60 -0.77 10.47
CA SER A 136 -8.78 0.40 10.84
C SER A 136 -7.43 0.42 10.10
N LEU A 137 -7.21 1.43 9.28
CA LEU A 137 -5.94 1.69 8.60
C LEU A 137 -4.85 2.09 9.60
N LEU A 138 -5.22 2.90 10.61
CA LEU A 138 -4.28 3.37 11.62
C LEU A 138 -3.81 2.23 12.53
N GLU A 139 -4.72 1.40 13.01
CA GLU A 139 -4.40 0.28 13.87
C GLU A 139 -3.48 -0.72 13.16
N LYS A 140 -3.83 -1.11 11.92
CA LYS A 140 -3.04 -2.04 11.11
C LYS A 140 -1.68 -1.48 10.70
N ASN A 141 -1.57 -0.18 10.53
CA ASN A 141 -0.30 0.48 10.24
C ASN A 141 0.58 0.64 11.49
N ASN A 142 -0.02 0.65 12.68
CA ASN A 142 0.67 0.82 13.97
C ASN A 142 0.88 -0.54 14.66
N ASP A 143 1.50 -1.48 13.96
CA ASP A 143 1.83 -2.80 14.50
C ASP A 143 3.03 -2.71 15.48
N THR A 144 2.75 -2.25 16.70
CA THR A 144 3.72 -2.24 17.80
C THR A 144 3.36 -3.35 18.78
N LEU A 145 4.32 -4.21 19.11
CA LEU A 145 4.19 -5.14 20.22
C LEU A 145 3.98 -4.32 21.51
N GLN A 146 2.92 -4.64 22.24
CA GLN A 146 2.64 -4.00 23.54
C GLN A 146 3.77 -4.31 24.52
N GLU A 147 4.15 -3.35 25.34
CA GLU A 147 5.25 -3.50 26.30
C GLU A 147 5.01 -4.66 27.27
N ASP A 148 3.76 -4.84 27.72
CA ASP A 148 3.36 -5.93 28.62
C ASP A 148 3.65 -7.32 28.04
N TRP A 149 3.47 -7.50 26.71
CA TRP A 149 3.80 -8.76 26.05
C TRP A 149 5.29 -9.02 26.01
N LEU A 150 6.08 -7.97 25.83
CA LEU A 150 7.54 -8.08 25.82
C LEU A 150 8.09 -8.46 27.19
N GLU A 151 7.54 -7.90 28.28
CA GLU A 151 7.88 -8.29 29.65
C GLU A 151 7.53 -9.73 29.95
N GLN A 152 6.34 -10.20 29.51
CA GLN A 152 5.92 -11.58 29.67
C GLN A 152 6.82 -12.55 28.88
N LEU A 153 7.20 -12.19 27.66
CA LEU A 153 8.11 -13.00 26.84
C LEU A 153 9.52 -13.07 27.45
N ALA A 154 10.02 -11.95 27.98
CA ALA A 154 11.31 -11.90 28.68
C ALA A 154 11.32 -12.71 29.98
N GLY A 155 10.17 -12.75 30.68
CA GLY A 155 9.96 -13.56 31.89
C GLY A 155 9.64 -15.03 31.64
N SER A 156 9.55 -15.47 30.38
CA SER A 156 9.18 -16.84 30.04
C SER A 156 10.19 -17.86 30.56
N GLU A 157 9.68 -19.00 31.05
CA GLU A 157 10.51 -20.17 31.43
C GLU A 157 11.05 -20.96 30.23
N VAL A 158 10.52 -20.68 29.01
CA VAL A 158 10.98 -21.34 27.77
C VAL A 158 12.36 -20.80 27.38
N PRO A 159 13.43 -21.64 27.36
CA PRO A 159 14.80 -21.19 27.12
C PRO A 159 15.00 -20.39 25.84
N LEU A 160 14.29 -20.76 24.78
CA LEU A 160 14.34 -20.08 23.49
C LEU A 160 13.79 -18.63 23.61
N LEU A 161 12.63 -18.48 24.22
CA LEU A 161 12.02 -17.15 24.43
C LEU A 161 12.90 -16.27 25.32
N LYS A 162 13.42 -16.86 26.41
CA LYS A 162 14.33 -16.17 27.33
C LYS A 162 15.62 -15.72 26.63
N SER A 163 16.15 -16.52 25.68
CA SER A 163 17.34 -16.15 24.91
C SER A 163 17.07 -15.04 23.89
N LEU A 164 15.91 -15.06 23.24
CA LEU A 164 15.49 -14.05 22.25
C LEU A 164 15.17 -12.69 22.91
N PHE A 165 14.62 -12.72 24.11
CA PHE A 165 14.25 -11.53 24.88
C PHE A 165 15.17 -11.32 26.12
N SER A 166 16.47 -11.66 26.00
CA SER A 166 17.46 -11.48 27.05
C SER A 166 17.73 -9.99 27.38
N PRO A 167 18.36 -9.64 28.54
CA PRO A 167 18.46 -8.27 29.06
C PRO A 167 19.04 -7.20 28.10
N GLY A 168 19.60 -7.55 26.97
CA GLY A 168 20.04 -6.61 25.94
C GLY A 168 18.90 -6.08 25.05
N TRP A 169 17.74 -6.76 25.03
CA TRP A 169 16.62 -6.36 24.19
C TRP A 169 15.96 -5.06 24.65
N GLU A 170 15.89 -4.80 25.95
CA GLU A 170 15.35 -3.54 26.48
C GLU A 170 16.17 -2.32 26.05
N ALA A 171 17.49 -2.45 26.06
CA ALA A 171 18.39 -1.41 25.56
C ALA A 171 18.24 -1.24 24.04
N ALA A 172 18.08 -2.32 23.31
CA ALA A 172 17.81 -2.30 21.88
C ALA A 172 16.43 -1.70 21.55
N LEU A 173 15.41 -1.95 22.38
CA LEU A 173 14.08 -1.36 22.26
C LEU A 173 14.09 0.13 22.60
N LYS A 174 14.78 0.53 23.69
CA LYS A 174 14.97 1.94 24.06
C LYS A 174 15.77 2.69 22.98
N ALA A 175 16.77 2.08 22.41
CA ALA A 175 17.51 2.63 21.27
C ALA A 175 16.63 2.71 19.99
N LYS A 176 15.73 1.75 19.76
CA LYS A 176 14.70 1.80 18.70
C LYS A 176 13.59 2.82 19.00
N LYS A 177 13.26 3.10 20.26
CA LYS A 177 12.31 4.18 20.61
C LYS A 177 12.87 5.57 20.32
N SER A 178 14.19 5.75 20.36
CA SER A 178 14.87 6.95 19.88
C SER A 178 15.10 6.93 18.34
N ALA A 179 15.14 5.76 17.73
CA ALA A 179 15.13 5.59 16.29
C ALA A 179 13.68 5.67 15.80
N SER A 180 13.41 6.61 14.91
CA SER A 180 12.12 6.97 14.34
C SER A 180 11.13 5.79 14.22
N PHE A 181 9.91 5.99 14.72
CA PHE A 181 8.76 5.12 14.49
C PHE A 181 8.74 4.58 13.06
N SER A 182 8.74 3.26 12.92
CA SER A 182 8.65 2.60 11.63
C SER A 182 7.32 1.85 11.55
N SER A 183 6.36 2.43 10.86
CA SER A 183 5.06 1.82 10.61
C SER A 183 5.17 0.61 9.68
N VAL A 184 4.14 -0.21 9.64
CA VAL A 184 4.02 -1.33 8.70
C VAL A 184 4.07 -0.82 7.27
N GLY A 185 3.30 0.23 6.94
CA GLY A 185 3.28 0.84 5.61
C GLY A 185 4.64 1.37 5.17
N LYS A 186 5.39 2.02 6.07
CA LYS A 186 6.73 2.51 5.75
C LYS A 186 7.70 1.36 5.45
N ARG A 187 7.67 0.29 6.25
CA ARG A 187 8.48 -0.92 5.98
C ARG A 187 8.09 -1.53 4.65
N PHE A 188 6.79 -1.73 4.42
CA PHE A 188 6.26 -2.28 3.17
C PHE A 188 6.72 -1.50 1.93
N VAL A 189 6.62 -0.17 1.94
CA VAL A 189 7.08 0.69 0.84
C VAL A 189 8.58 0.52 0.59
N ASN A 190 9.39 0.46 1.65
CA ASN A 190 10.84 0.30 1.52
C ASN A 190 11.20 -1.09 0.97
N ASP A 191 10.59 -2.15 1.49
CA ASP A 191 10.85 -3.52 1.07
C ASP A 191 10.42 -3.74 -0.39
N LEU A 192 9.28 -3.18 -0.79
CA LEU A 192 8.82 -3.23 -2.17
C LEU A 192 9.75 -2.46 -3.12
N ASN A 193 10.25 -1.29 -2.72
CA ASN A 193 11.21 -0.55 -3.53
C ASN A 193 12.53 -1.32 -3.68
N SER A 194 13.04 -1.95 -2.61
CA SER A 194 14.22 -2.80 -2.66
C SER A 194 14.02 -3.99 -3.59
N LEU A 195 12.86 -4.66 -3.52
CA LEU A 195 12.52 -5.74 -4.43
C LEU A 195 12.49 -5.27 -5.90
N LEU A 196 11.90 -4.11 -6.17
CA LEU A 196 11.87 -3.57 -7.53
C LEU A 196 13.27 -3.23 -8.06
N ASP A 197 14.16 -2.77 -7.20
CA ASP A 197 15.55 -2.49 -7.60
C ASP A 197 16.32 -3.78 -7.91
N GLU A 198 16.08 -4.87 -7.18
CA GLU A 198 16.60 -6.20 -7.51
C GLU A 198 16.03 -6.72 -8.84
N LEU A 199 14.72 -6.54 -9.08
CA LEU A 199 14.08 -6.93 -10.33
C LEU A 199 14.63 -6.14 -11.53
N LYS A 200 14.89 -4.83 -11.38
CA LYS A 200 15.51 -4.00 -12.43
C LYS A 200 16.93 -4.42 -12.76
N ALA A 201 17.67 -4.98 -11.78
CA ALA A 201 19.02 -5.49 -11.99
C ALA A 201 19.05 -6.87 -12.64
N SER A 202 17.92 -7.55 -12.77
CA SER A 202 17.78 -8.88 -13.36
C SER A 202 17.10 -8.82 -14.73
N LYS A 203 17.17 -9.92 -15.49
CA LYS A 203 16.40 -10.05 -16.73
C LYS A 203 14.96 -10.44 -16.41
N ALA A 204 14.06 -9.51 -16.60
CA ALA A 204 12.65 -9.72 -16.29
C ALA A 204 11.93 -10.52 -17.40
N HIS A 205 11.10 -11.48 -17.02
CA HIS A 205 10.18 -12.20 -17.89
C HIS A 205 8.77 -12.05 -17.35
N PHE A 206 7.87 -11.52 -18.16
CA PHE A 206 6.49 -11.25 -17.77
C PHE A 206 5.55 -12.33 -18.27
N VAL A 207 4.72 -12.87 -17.38
CA VAL A 207 3.66 -13.82 -17.71
C VAL A 207 2.31 -13.20 -17.37
N ARG A 208 1.46 -13.08 -18.37
CA ARG A 208 0.08 -12.57 -18.19
C ARG A 208 -0.89 -13.71 -18.33
N CYS A 209 -1.70 -13.94 -17.29
CA CYS A 209 -2.76 -14.93 -17.31
C CYS A 209 -4.06 -14.26 -17.76
N ILE A 210 -4.60 -14.73 -18.88
CA ILE A 210 -5.87 -14.24 -19.43
C ILE A 210 -6.97 -15.20 -18.99
N LYS A 211 -8.05 -14.67 -18.42
CA LYS A 211 -9.23 -15.47 -18.10
C LYS A 211 -9.86 -15.98 -19.38
N PRO A 212 -10.10 -17.29 -19.52
CA PRO A 212 -10.65 -17.87 -20.74
C PRO A 212 -12.14 -17.54 -20.95
N ASN A 213 -12.85 -17.21 -19.90
CA ASN A 213 -14.28 -16.89 -19.91
C ASN A 213 -14.69 -16.19 -18.59
N SER A 214 -15.87 -15.58 -18.61
CA SER A 214 -16.44 -14.87 -17.45
C SER A 214 -16.78 -15.80 -16.28
N LYS A 215 -17.09 -17.07 -16.56
CA LYS A 215 -17.43 -18.11 -15.56
C LYS A 215 -16.22 -18.77 -14.92
N GLN A 216 -15.00 -18.49 -15.42
CA GLN A 216 -13.73 -19.09 -14.98
C GLN A 216 -13.70 -20.63 -15.10
N VAL A 217 -14.44 -21.18 -16.06
CA VAL A 217 -14.48 -22.62 -16.34
C VAL A 217 -13.33 -23.01 -17.27
N LYS A 218 -12.62 -24.10 -16.93
CA LYS A 218 -11.51 -24.61 -17.74
C LYS A 218 -11.99 -25.15 -19.10
N LYS A 219 -11.17 -25.01 -20.14
CA LYS A 219 -11.39 -25.53 -21.50
C LYS A 219 -12.57 -24.88 -22.26
N GLU A 220 -13.18 -23.85 -21.75
CA GLU A 220 -14.13 -23.03 -22.49
C GLU A 220 -13.47 -21.68 -22.77
N PHE A 221 -13.54 -21.23 -24.02
CA PHE A 221 -13.02 -19.91 -24.41
C PHE A 221 -14.19 -19.05 -24.87
N GLU A 222 -14.31 -17.88 -24.28
CA GLU A 222 -15.28 -16.85 -24.63
C GLU A 222 -14.46 -15.70 -25.23
N PRO A 223 -14.56 -15.47 -26.55
CA PRO A 223 -13.75 -14.47 -27.26
C PRO A 223 -14.07 -13.04 -26.86
#